data_b2cb68ca6701c26c3b340ab736311051
#
_entry.id   b2cb68ca6701c26c3b340ab736311051
#
_cell.length_a   1.000
_cell.length_b   1.000
_cell.length_c   1.000
_cell.angle_alpha   90.00
_cell.angle_beta   90.00
_cell.angle_gamma   90.00
#
_symmetry.space_group_name_H-M   'P 1'
#
loop_
_entity.id
_entity.type
_entity.pdbx_description
1 polymer ?
#
loop_
_entity_poly.entity_id
_entity_poly.type
_entity_poly.pdbx_seq_one_letter_code
_entity_poly.pdbx_strand_id
1 'polypeptide(L)'
;MDDVKIKRIYESLIKSWSIETSSKWTIENPAKGQCGVTALVVQDICGGKIKKTSVGEEWHFYNCIDGQRFDFTETQFDRNLNYLDEKSNREEAFADTNEKQYSILKEKIMKEFKLPFDS
;
A
#
# COMPACT_ATOMS: atom_id res chain seq x y z
N MET A 1 12.56 10.07 2.20
CA MET A 1 11.22 10.66 2.39
C MET A 1 11.10 11.05 3.85
N ASP A 2 10.57 12.23 4.16
CA ASP A 2 10.53 12.69 5.54
C ASP A 2 9.40 12.04 6.36
N ASP A 3 9.52 12.11 7.68
CA ASP A 3 8.58 11.46 8.58
C ASP A 3 7.17 12.03 8.50
N VAL A 4 7.05 13.34 8.21
CA VAL A 4 5.75 14.00 8.08
C VAL A 4 4.99 13.45 6.88
N LYS A 5 5.67 13.28 5.75
CA LYS A 5 5.06 12.74 4.55
C LYS A 5 4.66 11.27 4.74
N ILE A 6 5.52 10.48 5.36
CA ILE A 6 5.23 9.06 5.65
C ILE A 6 3.98 8.94 6.53
N LYS A 7 3.93 9.71 7.60
CA LYS A 7 2.79 9.70 8.52
C LYS A 7 1.50 10.09 7.80
N ARG A 8 1.58 11.10 6.95
CA ARG A 8 0.43 11.58 6.19
C ARG A 8 -0.08 10.54 5.20
N ILE A 9 0.83 9.84 4.52
CA ILE A 9 0.46 8.74 3.63
C ILE A 9 -0.28 7.66 4.42
N TYR A 10 0.27 7.26 5.56
CA TYR A 10 -0.33 6.23 6.39
C TYR A 10 -1.72 6.62 6.88
N GLU A 11 -1.88 7.83 7.38
CA GLU A 11 -3.17 8.33 7.84
C GLU A 11 -4.21 8.37 6.71
N SER A 12 -3.78 8.79 5.52
CA SER A 12 -4.65 8.82 4.34
C SER A 12 -5.08 7.42 3.91
N LEU A 13 -4.17 6.46 3.98
CA LEU A 13 -4.47 5.06 3.67
C LEU A 13 -5.51 4.50 4.64
N ILE A 14 -5.33 4.71 5.94
CA ILE A 14 -6.27 4.22 6.94
C ILE A 14 -7.69 4.77 6.68
N LYS A 15 -7.79 6.03 6.32
CA LYS A 15 -9.08 6.66 5.99
C LYS A 15 -9.68 6.13 4.68
N SER A 16 -8.85 5.65 3.78
CA SER A 16 -9.27 5.30 2.41
C SER A 16 -9.52 3.81 2.22
N TRP A 17 -8.82 2.95 2.97
CA TRP A 17 -9.05 1.51 2.88
C TRP A 17 -10.49 1.18 3.27
N SER A 18 -11.12 0.29 2.51
CA SER A 18 -12.48 -0.15 2.76
C SER A 18 -12.72 -1.50 2.07
N ILE A 19 -13.93 -2.01 2.24
CA ILE A 19 -14.34 -3.22 1.51
C ILE A 19 -14.27 -3.02 -0.01
N GLU A 20 -14.31 -1.76 -0.46
CA GLU A 20 -14.21 -1.44 -1.88
C GLU A 20 -12.78 -1.50 -2.42
N THR A 21 -11.77 -1.45 -1.54
CA THR A 21 -10.35 -1.52 -1.93
C THR A 21 -9.75 -2.90 -1.67
N SER A 22 -10.39 -3.71 -0.84
CA SER A 22 -10.04 -5.11 -0.63
C SER A 22 -11.24 -5.88 -0.10
N SER A 23 -11.56 -7.00 -0.71
CA SER A 23 -12.65 -7.86 -0.24
C SER A 23 -12.38 -8.48 1.14
N LYS A 24 -11.15 -8.45 1.58
CA LYS A 24 -10.73 -8.98 2.88
C LYS A 24 -10.76 -7.95 4.00
N TRP A 25 -11.09 -6.70 3.67
CA TRP A 25 -11.14 -5.60 4.65
C TRP A 25 -12.09 -5.89 5.79
N THR A 26 -11.67 -5.57 7.01
CA THR A 26 -12.53 -5.55 8.19
C THR A 26 -12.23 -4.30 9.00
N ILE A 27 -13.16 -3.91 9.84
CA ILE A 27 -12.98 -2.73 10.69
C ILE A 27 -11.85 -2.96 11.71
N GLU A 28 -11.66 -4.21 12.15
CA GLU A 28 -10.61 -4.58 13.10
C GLU A 28 -9.23 -4.70 12.44
N ASN A 29 -9.22 -4.96 11.12
CA ASN A 29 -7.96 -5.10 10.39
C ASN A 29 -8.07 -4.46 9.01
N PRO A 30 -8.07 -3.11 8.95
CA PRO A 30 -8.30 -2.39 7.69
C PRO A 30 -7.25 -2.64 6.61
N ALA A 31 -6.03 -3.00 7.00
CA ALA A 31 -4.94 -3.25 6.05
C ALA A 31 -5.01 -4.63 5.40
N LYS A 32 -5.94 -5.50 5.85
CA LYS A 32 -5.99 -6.87 5.37
C LYS A 32 -6.31 -6.94 3.88
N GLY A 33 -5.44 -7.65 3.14
CA GLY A 33 -5.60 -7.82 1.69
C GLY A 33 -5.28 -6.57 0.88
N GLN A 34 -4.72 -5.53 1.48
CA GLN A 34 -4.47 -4.25 0.82
C GLN A 34 -3.05 -4.10 0.26
N CYS A 35 -2.20 -5.12 0.37
CA CYS A 35 -0.78 -4.92 0.06
C CYS A 35 -0.51 -4.58 -1.41
N GLY A 36 -1.12 -5.29 -2.35
CA GLY A 36 -0.90 -5.02 -3.78
C GLY A 36 -1.44 -3.67 -4.20
N VAL A 37 -2.69 -3.38 -3.86
CA VAL A 37 -3.33 -2.11 -4.23
C VAL A 37 -2.62 -0.92 -3.61
N THR A 38 -2.19 -1.06 -2.35
CA THR A 38 -1.46 0.01 -1.65
C THR A 38 -0.09 0.25 -2.26
N ALA A 39 0.64 -0.82 -2.59
CA ALA A 39 1.96 -0.68 -3.22
C ALA A 39 1.87 0.09 -4.54
N LEU A 40 0.84 -0.17 -5.34
CA LEU A 40 0.61 0.55 -6.59
C LEU A 40 0.36 2.03 -6.38
N VAL A 41 -0.54 2.37 -5.47
CA VAL A 41 -0.91 3.77 -5.21
C VAL A 41 0.27 4.54 -4.59
N VAL A 42 0.98 3.92 -3.66
CA VAL A 42 2.17 4.55 -3.06
C VAL A 42 3.24 4.80 -4.11
N GLN A 43 3.44 3.86 -5.04
CA GLN A 43 4.40 4.08 -6.13
C GLN A 43 3.96 5.24 -7.02
N ASP A 44 2.67 5.40 -7.27
CA ASP A 44 2.17 6.53 -8.06
C ASP A 44 2.47 7.87 -7.38
N ILE A 45 2.44 7.91 -6.05
CA ILE A 45 2.67 9.15 -5.29
C ILE A 45 4.16 9.42 -5.07
N CYS A 46 4.90 8.39 -4.73
CA CYS A 46 6.28 8.53 -4.23
C CYS A 46 7.35 8.07 -5.21
N GLY A 47 6.97 7.34 -6.26
CA GLY A 47 7.94 6.68 -7.12
C GLY A 47 8.57 5.48 -6.43
N GLY A 48 9.82 5.19 -6.78
CA GLY A 48 10.54 4.06 -6.20
C GLY A 48 10.15 2.73 -6.81
N LYS A 49 10.39 1.66 -6.06
CA LYS A 49 10.23 0.29 -6.52
C LYS A 49 9.23 -0.46 -5.67
N ILE A 50 8.64 -1.50 -6.27
CA ILE A 50 7.80 -2.45 -5.54
C ILE A 50 8.65 -3.67 -5.25
N LYS A 51 8.59 -4.14 -4.01
CA LYS A 51 9.27 -5.34 -3.54
C LYS A 51 8.23 -6.31 -3.02
N LYS A 52 8.67 -7.56 -2.80
CA LYS A 52 7.78 -8.58 -2.24
C LYS A 52 8.55 -9.52 -1.33
N THR A 53 7.81 -10.15 -0.42
CA THR A 53 8.32 -11.21 0.42
C THR A 53 7.25 -12.29 0.52
N SER A 54 7.66 -13.52 0.78
CA SER A 54 6.68 -14.59 0.98
C SER A 54 6.17 -14.59 2.42
N VAL A 55 4.86 -14.78 2.56
CA VAL A 55 4.22 -14.98 3.87
C VAL A 55 3.33 -16.20 3.72
N GLY A 56 3.78 -17.33 4.28
CA GLY A 56 3.14 -18.60 4.01
C GLY A 56 3.27 -18.95 2.52
N GLU A 57 2.15 -19.20 1.87
CA GLU A 57 2.11 -19.55 0.44
C GLU A 57 1.80 -18.34 -0.45
N GLU A 58 1.67 -17.15 0.14
CA GLU A 58 1.30 -15.95 -0.59
C GLU A 58 2.43 -14.94 -0.64
N TRP A 59 2.38 -14.07 -1.65
CA TRP A 59 3.30 -12.95 -1.75
C TRP A 59 2.70 -11.73 -1.07
N HIS A 60 3.53 -11.01 -0.30
CA HIS A 60 3.19 -9.74 0.33
C HIS A 60 3.99 -8.63 -0.33
N PHE A 61 3.31 -7.61 -0.84
CA PHE A 61 3.92 -6.51 -1.58
C PHE A 61 4.10 -5.28 -0.69
N TYR A 62 5.16 -4.53 -0.95
CA TYR A 62 5.46 -3.30 -0.23
C TYR A 62 6.35 -2.41 -1.10
N ASN A 63 6.75 -1.26 -0.59
CA ASN A 63 7.47 -0.26 -1.36
C ASN A 63 8.91 -0.11 -0.89
N CYS A 64 9.77 0.27 -1.83
CA CYS A 64 11.15 0.68 -1.55
C CYS A 64 11.35 2.05 -2.19
N ILE A 65 11.56 3.07 -1.38
CA ILE A 65 11.64 4.46 -1.81
C ILE A 65 12.97 5.01 -1.31
N ASP A 66 13.80 5.53 -2.23
CA ASP A 66 15.13 6.04 -1.90
C ASP A 66 15.97 5.01 -1.13
N GLY A 67 15.86 3.74 -1.52
CA GLY A 67 16.61 2.65 -0.90
C GLY A 67 16.08 2.17 0.44
N GLN A 68 14.97 2.72 0.91
CA GLN A 68 14.38 2.38 2.19
C GLN A 68 13.04 1.65 2.01
N ARG A 69 12.84 0.59 2.82
CA ARG A 69 11.60 -0.19 2.79
C ARG A 69 10.50 0.55 3.53
N PHE A 70 9.32 0.59 2.91
CA PHE A 70 8.08 1.10 3.53
C PHE A 70 6.97 0.09 3.29
N ASP A 71 6.53 -0.56 4.36
CA ASP A 71 5.41 -1.49 4.31
C ASP A 71 4.22 -0.90 5.06
N PHE A 72 3.36 -0.21 4.32
CA PHE A 72 2.21 0.48 4.91
C PHE A 72 1.09 -0.46 5.34
N THR A 73 1.15 -1.73 4.93
CA THR A 73 0.14 -2.72 5.28
C THR A 73 0.65 -3.77 6.27
N GLU A 74 1.78 -3.52 6.92
CA GLU A 74 2.37 -4.48 7.87
C GLU A 74 1.43 -4.80 9.03
N THR A 75 0.54 -3.89 9.38
CA THR A 75 -0.41 -4.07 10.48
C THR A 75 -1.45 -5.16 10.21
N GLN A 76 -1.56 -5.65 8.96
CA GLN A 76 -2.47 -6.78 8.70
C GLN A 76 -1.98 -8.08 9.32
N PHE A 77 -0.71 -8.13 9.71
CA PHE A 77 -0.10 -9.29 10.35
C PHE A 77 0.08 -9.06 11.85
N ASP A 78 -0.11 -10.09 12.63
CA ASP A 78 0.04 -10.04 14.09
C ASP A 78 1.46 -10.39 14.56
N ARG A 79 2.41 -10.43 13.62
CA ARG A 79 3.80 -10.80 13.88
C ARG A 79 4.74 -10.00 12.99
N ASN A 80 6.01 -9.95 13.37
CA ASN A 80 7.04 -9.36 12.53
C ASN A 80 7.32 -10.23 11.31
N LEU A 81 7.47 -9.60 10.16
CA LEU A 81 7.76 -10.30 8.92
C LEU A 81 9.26 -10.43 8.69
N ASN A 82 9.65 -11.52 8.03
CA ASN A 82 11.00 -11.69 7.55
C ASN A 82 11.04 -11.21 6.09
N TYR A 83 11.43 -9.95 5.90
CA TYR A 83 11.42 -9.34 4.57
C TYR A 83 12.56 -9.83 3.70
N LEU A 84 12.23 -10.48 2.59
CA LEU A 84 13.20 -10.96 1.61
C LEU A 84 13.62 -9.86 0.63
N ASP A 85 12.83 -8.81 0.52
CA ASP A 85 13.06 -7.67 -0.39
C ASP A 85 13.28 -8.12 -1.85
N GLU A 86 12.52 -9.10 -2.30
CA GLU A 86 12.61 -9.57 -3.67
C GLU A 86 12.04 -8.54 -4.64
N LYS A 87 12.64 -8.45 -5.81
CA LYS A 87 12.17 -7.53 -6.84
C LYS A 87 10.77 -7.90 -7.28
N SER A 88 9.93 -6.88 -7.40
CA SER A 88 8.58 -7.03 -7.93
C SER A 88 8.30 -5.87 -8.88
N ASN A 89 7.08 -5.81 -9.37
CA ASN A 89 6.66 -4.80 -10.35
C ASN A 89 5.15 -4.57 -10.25
N ARG A 90 4.67 -3.60 -11.03
CA ARG A 90 3.25 -3.25 -11.03
C ARG A 90 2.37 -4.40 -11.51
N GLU A 91 2.83 -5.16 -12.50
CA GLU A 91 2.07 -6.28 -13.04
C GLU A 91 1.79 -7.34 -11.96
N GLU A 92 2.80 -7.68 -11.17
CA GLU A 92 2.64 -8.63 -10.08
C GLU A 92 1.72 -8.09 -8.98
N ALA A 93 1.89 -6.81 -8.63
CA ALA A 93 1.03 -6.18 -7.63
C ALA A 93 -0.43 -6.12 -8.11
N PHE A 94 -0.67 -5.85 -9.41
CA PHE A 94 -2.00 -5.86 -9.96
C PHE A 94 -2.65 -7.25 -9.94
N ALA A 95 -1.87 -8.32 -9.98
CA ALA A 95 -2.41 -9.66 -9.86
C ALA A 95 -3.04 -9.92 -8.48
N ASP A 96 -2.66 -9.13 -7.47
CA ASP A 96 -3.18 -9.21 -6.10
C ASP A 96 -4.44 -8.34 -5.89
N THR A 97 -4.79 -7.52 -6.86
CA THR A 97 -5.93 -6.61 -6.77
C THR A 97 -6.66 -6.57 -8.13
N ASN A 98 -7.36 -5.49 -8.42
CA ASN A 98 -7.99 -5.29 -9.72
C ASN A 98 -8.12 -3.79 -10.01
N GLU A 99 -8.48 -3.47 -11.25
CA GLU A 99 -8.61 -2.09 -11.70
C GLU A 99 -9.60 -1.27 -10.87
N LYS A 100 -10.72 -1.88 -10.49
CA LYS A 100 -11.75 -1.19 -9.72
C LYS A 100 -11.25 -0.81 -8.33
N GLN A 101 -10.64 -1.76 -7.63
CA GLN A 101 -10.08 -1.52 -6.31
C GLN A 101 -8.96 -0.48 -6.36
N TYR A 102 -8.09 -0.59 -7.34
CA TYR A 102 -7.00 0.35 -7.56
C TYR A 102 -7.52 1.77 -7.83
N SER A 103 -8.48 1.91 -8.73
CA SER A 103 -9.03 3.23 -9.09
C SER A 103 -9.72 3.89 -7.90
N ILE A 104 -10.44 3.11 -7.11
CA ILE A 104 -11.13 3.64 -5.91
C ILE A 104 -10.11 4.12 -4.88
N LEU A 105 -9.10 3.32 -4.56
CA LEU A 105 -8.10 3.72 -3.58
C LEU A 105 -7.31 4.93 -4.07
N LYS A 106 -6.88 4.92 -5.32
CA LYS A 106 -6.12 6.03 -5.90
C LYS A 106 -6.92 7.33 -5.85
N GLU A 107 -8.19 7.29 -6.23
CA GLU A 107 -9.03 8.48 -6.21
C GLU A 107 -9.17 9.04 -4.80
N LYS A 108 -9.42 8.18 -3.81
CA LYS A 108 -9.55 8.61 -2.42
C LYS A 108 -8.25 9.22 -1.88
N ILE A 109 -7.13 8.58 -2.16
CA ILE A 109 -5.82 9.07 -1.72
C ILE A 109 -5.47 10.41 -2.38
N MET A 110 -5.73 10.54 -3.67
CA MET A 110 -5.46 11.78 -4.39
C MET A 110 -6.28 12.94 -3.85
N LYS A 111 -7.51 12.71 -3.44
CA LYS A 111 -8.32 13.74 -2.79
C LYS A 111 -7.71 14.18 -1.47
N GLU A 112 -7.22 13.24 -0.66
CA GLU A 112 -6.58 13.57 0.61
C GLU A 112 -5.28 14.36 0.43
N PHE A 113 -4.47 13.99 -0.58
CA PHE A 113 -3.20 14.63 -0.85
C PHE A 113 -3.33 15.93 -1.60
N LYS A 114 -4.32 16.06 -2.44
CA LYS A 114 -4.49 17.22 -3.30
C LYS A 114 -4.79 18.49 -2.53
N LEU A 115 -5.62 18.39 -1.48
CA LEU A 115 -6.10 19.55 -0.74
C LEU A 115 -5.00 20.46 -0.22
N PRO A 116 -3.93 19.98 0.43
CA PRO A 116 -2.87 20.90 0.90
C PRO A 116 -1.86 21.33 -0.16
N PHE A 117 -1.88 20.72 -1.33
CA PHE A 117 -0.91 21.00 -2.39
C PHE A 117 -1.49 21.79 -3.55
N ASP A 118 -2.78 22.01 -3.56
CA ASP A 118 -3.49 22.73 -4.60
C ASP A 118 -3.66 24.21 -4.27
N SER A 119 -2.88 24.67 -3.38
CA SER A 119 -2.89 26.09 -3.03
C SER A 119 -2.13 26.91 -4.06
#